data_76bd80b65d3d988a033a49b73a78a068
#
_entry.id   76bd80b65d3d988a033a49b73a78a068
#
_cell.length_a   1.000
_cell.length_b   1.000
_cell.length_c   1.000
_cell.angle_alpha   90.00
_cell.angle_beta   90.00
_cell.angle_gamma   90.00
#
_symmetry.space_group_name_H-M   'P 1'
#
loop_
_entity.id
_entity.type
_entity.pdbx_description
1 polymer ?
#
loop_
_entity_poly.entity_id
_entity_poly.type
_entity_poly.pdbx_seq_one_letter_code
_entity_poly.pdbx_strand_id
1 'polypeptide(L)'
;MKPKKEIRPKLDTDRIDDAVLALMYLTLHDGGRAWKGFDWETTNRLFKKGLISDPVSKAKSVWLSHEAQARSKQLFEQMFVVKEN
;
A
#
# COMPACT_ATOMS: atom_id res chain seq x y z
N MET A 1 11.11 -27.88 -7.87
CA MET A 1 10.97 -27.46 -8.35
C MET A 1 10.17 -26.68 -8.83
N LYS A 2 10.12 -26.18 -9.32
CA LYS A 2 9.49 -25.38 -9.66
C LYS A 2 8.83 -25.50 -10.78
N PRO A 3 8.03 -25.36 -10.86
CA PRO A 3 7.24 -25.55 -11.86
C PRO A 3 7.42 -24.71 -12.88
N LYS A 4 7.53 -24.70 -13.31
CA LYS A 4 7.70 -24.08 -13.99
C LYS A 4 6.98 -23.57 -14.76
N LYS A 5 6.65 -23.44 -15.14
CA LYS A 5 6.02 -22.97 -15.85
C LYS A 5 4.74 -22.95 -15.68
N GLU A 6 4.32 -22.70 -14.66
CA GLU A 6 3.09 -22.55 -14.49
C GLU A 6 2.57 -21.37 -15.08
N ILE A 7 1.47 -21.30 -15.64
CA ILE A 7 0.87 -20.16 -16.21
C ILE A 7 0.16 -19.40 -15.16
N ARG A 8 0.75 -18.30 -14.75
CA ARG A 8 0.13 -17.51 -13.75
C ARG A 8 -0.75 -16.50 -14.37
N PRO A 9 -1.87 -16.19 -13.76
CA PRO A 9 -2.69 -15.08 -14.23
C PRO A 9 -1.91 -13.79 -14.09
N LYS A 10 -2.20 -12.86 -14.94
CA LYS A 10 -1.60 -11.56 -14.83
C LYS A 10 -2.22 -10.83 -13.66
N LEU A 11 -1.39 -10.33 -12.77
CA LEU A 11 -1.89 -9.63 -11.60
C LEU A 11 -2.11 -8.16 -11.89
N ASP A 12 -3.17 -7.63 -11.32
CA ASP A 12 -3.44 -6.20 -11.41
C ASP A 12 -2.70 -5.52 -10.27
N THR A 13 -1.43 -5.19 -10.53
CA THR A 13 -0.57 -4.63 -9.49
C THR A 13 -1.04 -3.25 -9.05
N ASP A 14 -1.69 -2.49 -9.92
CA ASP A 14 -2.21 -1.19 -9.51
C ASP A 14 -3.30 -1.34 -8.47
N ARG A 15 -4.15 -2.34 -8.60
CA ARG A 15 -5.17 -2.57 -7.59
C ARG A 15 -4.58 -3.11 -6.30
N ILE A 16 -3.55 -3.92 -6.40
CA ILE A 16 -2.84 -4.39 -5.21
C ILE A 16 -2.22 -3.21 -4.48
N ASP A 17 -1.60 -2.31 -5.22
CA ASP A 17 -0.99 -1.13 -4.64
C ASP A 17 -2.04 -0.26 -3.94
N ASP A 18 -3.19 -0.09 -4.59
CA ASP A 18 -4.27 0.68 -4.00
C ASP A 18 -4.78 0.03 -2.70
N ALA A 19 -4.88 -1.29 -2.69
CA ALA A 19 -5.35 -2.00 -1.50
C ALA A 19 -4.38 -1.81 -0.34
N VAL A 20 -3.09 -1.92 -0.61
CA VAL A 20 -2.09 -1.74 0.44
C VAL A 20 -2.07 -0.29 0.92
N LEU A 21 -2.14 0.66 -0.01
CA LEU A 21 -2.20 2.06 0.39
C LEU A 21 -3.44 2.34 1.25
N ALA A 22 -4.57 1.75 0.88
CA ALA A 22 -5.78 1.90 1.69
C ALA A 22 -5.59 1.34 3.10
N LEU A 23 -4.97 0.16 3.20
CA LEU A 23 -4.77 -0.45 4.51
C LEU A 23 -3.78 0.31 5.37
N MET A 24 -2.88 1.05 4.76
CA MET A 24 -1.96 1.89 5.52
C MET A 24 -2.69 2.97 6.31
N TYR A 25 -3.92 3.31 5.91
CA TYR A 25 -4.71 4.27 6.65
C TYR A 25 -4.97 3.82 8.09
N LEU A 26 -5.07 2.51 8.29
CA LEU A 26 -5.34 1.97 9.64
C LEU A 26 -4.21 2.28 10.62
N THR A 27 -3.00 2.43 10.14
CA THR A 27 -1.86 2.67 11.02
C THR A 27 -1.28 4.07 10.84
N LEU A 28 -2.01 4.92 10.14
CA LEU A 28 -1.53 6.29 9.90
C LEU A 28 -1.40 7.04 11.21
N HIS A 29 -0.23 7.62 11.45
CA HIS A 29 0.06 8.29 12.71
C HIS A 29 1.17 9.30 12.52
N ASP A 30 1.39 10.12 13.52
CA ASP A 30 2.52 11.05 13.59
C ASP A 30 2.69 11.88 12.31
N GLY A 31 1.55 12.41 11.81
CA GLY A 31 1.62 13.35 10.70
C GLY A 31 1.84 12.74 9.34
N GLY A 32 1.67 11.44 9.21
CA GLY A 32 1.76 10.86 7.88
C GLY A 32 2.56 9.59 7.79
N ARG A 33 2.90 8.98 8.92
CA ARG A 33 3.62 7.71 8.90
C ARG A 33 2.66 6.55 9.00
N ALA A 34 3.02 5.43 8.40
CA ALA A 34 2.24 4.20 8.48
C ALA A 34 3.21 3.02 8.53
N TRP A 35 2.73 1.91 9.10
CA TRP A 35 3.54 0.70 9.15
C TRP A 35 3.80 0.21 7.74
N LYS A 36 4.99 -0.35 7.50
CA LYS A 36 5.37 -0.80 6.16
C LYS A 36 5.41 -2.32 6.01
N GLY A 37 4.86 -3.04 6.96
CA GLY A 37 4.92 -4.51 6.95
C GLY A 37 3.96 -5.13 5.95
N PHE A 38 4.18 -4.90 4.69
CA PHE A 38 3.39 -5.44 3.59
C PHE A 38 4.31 -6.13 2.61
N ASP A 39 3.72 -6.63 1.53
CA ASP A 39 4.49 -7.24 0.47
C ASP A 39 5.57 -6.28 -0.01
N TRP A 40 6.80 -6.78 -0.04
CA TRP A 40 7.95 -5.96 -0.34
C TRP A 40 7.89 -5.34 -1.72
N GLU A 41 7.43 -6.09 -2.72
CA GLU A 41 7.35 -5.56 -4.06
C GLU A 41 6.30 -4.47 -4.17
N THR A 42 5.22 -4.60 -3.40
CA THR A 42 4.17 -3.60 -3.39
C THR A 42 4.67 -2.29 -2.79
N THR A 43 5.35 -2.36 -1.65
CA THR A 43 5.86 -1.12 -1.04
C THR A 43 6.92 -0.49 -1.94
N ASN A 44 7.70 -1.30 -2.65
CA ASN A 44 8.68 -0.77 -3.58
C ASN A 44 7.99 -0.03 -4.74
N ARG A 45 6.88 -0.57 -5.24
CA ARG A 45 6.13 0.13 -6.29
C ARG A 45 5.53 1.43 -5.77
N LEU A 46 5.00 1.42 -4.55
CA LEU A 46 4.46 2.65 -3.96
C LEU A 46 5.54 3.72 -3.82
N PHE A 47 6.73 3.30 -3.46
CA PHE A 47 7.85 4.21 -3.39
C PHE A 47 8.17 4.80 -4.77
N LYS A 48 8.22 3.95 -5.78
CA LYS A 48 8.53 4.41 -7.13
C LYS A 48 7.44 5.34 -7.68
N LYS A 49 6.23 5.18 -7.21
CA LYS A 49 5.13 6.06 -7.59
C LYS A 49 5.16 7.39 -6.85
N GLY A 50 6.10 7.55 -5.92
CA GLY A 50 6.22 8.78 -5.17
C GLY A 50 5.21 8.93 -4.04
N LEU A 51 4.59 7.83 -3.64
CA LEU A 51 3.53 7.90 -2.64
C LEU A 51 4.05 7.67 -1.22
N ILE A 52 5.13 6.93 -1.07
CA ILE A 52 5.73 6.70 0.25
C ILE A 52 7.22 6.93 0.18
N SER A 53 7.83 7.11 1.35
CA SER A 53 9.28 7.21 1.43
C SER A 53 9.90 5.85 1.19
N ASP A 54 11.22 5.82 1.02
CA ASP A 54 11.93 4.59 0.71
C ASP A 54 11.69 3.56 1.81
N PRO A 55 11.11 2.41 1.47
CA PRO A 55 10.84 1.38 2.49
C PRO A 55 12.10 0.65 2.95
N VAL A 56 13.21 0.81 2.25
CA VAL A 56 14.47 0.17 2.64
C VAL A 56 15.10 1.02 3.73
N SER A 57 14.80 0.71 4.97
CA SER A 57 15.34 1.43 6.10
C SER A 57 15.14 0.59 7.33
N LYS A 58 15.76 1.01 8.43
CA LYS A 58 15.59 0.31 9.69
C LYS A 58 14.30 0.69 10.39
N ALA A 59 13.67 1.77 9.98
CA ALA A 59 12.41 2.17 10.58
C ALA A 59 11.32 1.18 10.19
N LYS A 60 10.35 1.01 11.07
CA LYS A 60 9.23 0.11 10.79
C LYS A 60 8.11 0.80 10.05
N SER A 61 8.24 2.08 9.82
CA SER A 61 7.21 2.85 9.14
C SER A 61 7.79 3.60 7.98
N VAL A 62 6.91 4.04 7.10
CA VAL A 62 7.26 4.92 5.99
C VAL A 62 6.41 6.17 6.09
N TRP A 63 6.87 7.24 5.45
CA TRP A 63 6.10 8.48 5.35
C TRP A 63 5.25 8.41 4.09
N LEU A 64 4.01 8.83 4.19
CA LEU A 64 3.15 9.00 3.04
C LEU A 64 3.21 10.46 2.60
N SER A 65 3.27 10.70 1.29
CA SER A 65 3.14 12.06 0.79
C SER A 65 1.76 12.60 1.12
N HIS A 66 1.58 13.92 1.03
CA HIS A 66 0.25 14.49 1.29
C HIS A 66 -0.78 13.91 0.34
N GLU A 67 -0.42 13.73 -0.92
CA GLU A 67 -1.30 13.11 -1.88
C GLU A 67 -1.64 11.68 -1.47
N ALA A 68 -0.64 10.93 -1.01
CA ALA A 68 -0.85 9.54 -0.61
C ALA A 68 -1.73 9.45 0.62
N GLN A 69 -1.61 10.40 1.55
CA GLN A 69 -2.46 10.40 2.74
C GLN A 69 -3.92 10.57 2.36
N ALA A 70 -4.20 11.53 1.49
CA ALA A 70 -5.56 11.78 1.05
C ALA A 70 -6.11 10.59 0.27
N ARG A 71 -5.29 10.02 -0.60
CA ARG A 71 -5.69 8.88 -1.40
C ARG A 71 -5.91 7.64 -0.55
N SER A 72 -5.07 7.44 0.45
CA SER A 72 -5.20 6.33 1.38
C SER A 72 -6.55 6.39 2.08
N LYS A 73 -6.91 7.55 2.59
CA LYS A 73 -8.20 7.71 3.27
C LYS A 73 -9.36 7.44 2.31
N GLN A 74 -9.28 8.01 1.12
CA GLN A 74 -10.36 7.85 0.15
C GLN A 74 -10.54 6.39 -0.26
N LEU A 75 -9.43 5.72 -0.55
CA LEU A 75 -9.48 4.32 -0.93
C LEU A 75 -9.99 3.46 0.21
N PHE A 76 -9.55 3.76 1.42
CA PHE A 76 -10.00 2.99 2.57
C PHE A 76 -11.52 3.09 2.73
N GLU A 77 -12.05 4.30 2.57
CA GLU A 77 -13.48 4.50 2.71
C GLU A 77 -14.25 3.78 1.61
N GLN A 78 -13.71 3.78 0.40
CA GLN A 78 -14.38 3.11 -0.70
C GLN A 78 -14.35 1.60 -0.58
N MET A 79 -13.26 1.06 -0.08
CA MET A 79 -13.04 -0.37 -0.14
C MET A 79 -13.46 -1.09 1.13
N PHE A 80 -13.37 -0.43 2.28
CA PHE A 80 -13.45 -1.15 3.54
C PHE A 80 -14.48 -0.62 4.52
N VAL A 81 -15.11 0.49 4.25
CA VAL A 81 -16.14 1.00 5.15
C VAL A 81 -17.48 0.41 4.74
N VAL A 82 -18.13 -0.23 5.69
CA VAL A 82 -19.43 -0.83 5.43
C VAL A 82 -20.47 0.27 5.33
N LYS A 83 -21.28 0.21 4.28
CA LYS A 83 -22.34 1.18 4.13
C LYS A 83 -23.59 0.63 4.77
N GLU A 84 -24.12 1.40 5.68
CA GLU A 84 -25.34 1.00 6.36
C GLU A 84 -26.49 1.84 5.89
N ASN A 85 -27.65 1.26 5.78
CA ASN A 85 -28.85 1.96 5.32
C ASN A 85 -29.73 2.35 6.48
#